data_210dd5914948602fbf91af836129e265
#
_entry.id   210dd5914948602fbf91af836129e265
#
_cell.length_a   1.000
_cell.length_b   1.000
_cell.length_c   1.000
_cell.angle_alpha   90.00
_cell.angle_beta   90.00
_cell.angle_gamma   90.00
#
_symmetry.space_group_name_H-M   'P 1'
#
loop_
_entity.id
_entity.type
_entity.pdbx_description
1 polymer ?
#
loop_
_entity_poly.entity_id
_entity_poly.type
_entity_poly.pdbx_seq_one_letter_code
_entity_poly.pdbx_strand_id
1 'polypeptide(L)'
;MITSAKTSISEMNKVEQNLSVQYKTFADDTSAIRSLDWDRSRFDIEFGLRNGTTYNSFIIRGEKLAIIDTSHSKFEQLWFEQLLKEVDPLKIDYLITSHTEPDHSGLIGNLINLNPNITLVGSKLALKFIEDQIHIPFKSLEVKSGQYLDLGANSKSGISHNIEFISAPNLHWPDTIFSFDHGTKVLYTCDAFGLH
;
A
#
# COMPACT_ATOMS: atom_id res chain seq x y z
N MET A 1 18.55 2.13 -49.70
CA MET A 1 18.64 3.21 -48.71
C MET A 1 17.30 3.34 -47.97
N ILE A 2 17.00 2.43 -47.05
CA ILE A 2 15.89 2.55 -46.08
C ILE A 2 16.38 1.87 -44.80
N THR A 3 17.26 2.56 -44.07
CA THR A 3 17.78 2.10 -42.77
C THR A 3 18.11 3.31 -41.90
N SER A 4 17.09 4.10 -41.54
CA SER A 4 17.32 5.21 -40.58
C SER A 4 16.05 5.77 -39.94
N ALA A 5 14.97 5.02 -39.86
CA ALA A 5 13.73 5.54 -39.28
C ALA A 5 13.20 4.72 -38.06
N LYS A 6 13.92 3.71 -37.57
CA LYS A 6 13.46 2.87 -36.46
C LYS A 6 14.07 3.20 -35.09
N THR A 7 15.04 4.11 -35.03
CA THR A 7 15.73 4.45 -33.77
C THR A 7 15.17 5.69 -33.05
N SER A 8 14.21 6.41 -33.63
CA SER A 8 13.77 7.71 -33.10
C SER A 8 12.46 7.69 -32.32
N ILE A 9 11.73 6.57 -32.24
CA ILE A 9 10.44 6.50 -31.54
C ILE A 9 10.60 6.02 -30.09
N SER A 10 11.68 5.30 -29.75
CA SER A 10 11.94 4.84 -28.38
C SER A 10 12.61 5.89 -27.47
N GLU A 11 13.09 6.99 -28.05
CA GLU A 11 13.72 8.10 -27.31
C GLU A 11 12.81 9.33 -27.14
N MET A 12 11.59 9.29 -27.66
CA MET A 12 10.64 10.37 -27.50
C MET A 12 9.99 10.30 -26.11
N ASN A 13 10.49 11.14 -25.21
CA ASN A 13 9.86 11.58 -23.97
C ASN A 13 9.69 10.51 -22.87
N LYS A 14 10.79 10.02 -22.29
CA LYS A 14 10.75 9.77 -20.84
C LYS A 14 10.70 11.16 -20.19
N VAL A 15 9.49 11.65 -19.89
CA VAL A 15 9.34 12.71 -18.90
C VAL A 15 9.96 12.14 -17.63
N GLU A 16 11.08 12.70 -17.21
CA GLU A 16 11.76 12.30 -15.98
C GLU A 16 10.80 12.63 -14.84
N GLN A 17 10.15 11.61 -14.28
CA GLN A 17 9.17 11.80 -13.21
C GLN A 17 9.94 12.12 -11.93
N ASN A 18 9.57 13.21 -11.28
CA ASN A 18 10.15 13.60 -10.00
C ASN A 18 9.49 12.80 -8.86
N LEU A 19 9.92 11.55 -8.72
CA LEU A 19 9.41 10.59 -7.74
C LEU A 19 10.51 10.26 -6.73
N SER A 20 10.14 10.14 -5.48
CA SER A 20 11.05 9.67 -4.43
C SER A 20 10.32 8.84 -3.37
N VAL A 21 11.07 8.07 -2.60
CA VAL A 21 10.54 7.27 -1.51
C VAL A 21 11.28 7.60 -0.22
N GLN A 22 10.56 7.74 0.86
CA GLN A 22 11.08 7.90 2.21
C GLN A 22 10.67 6.70 3.06
N TYR A 23 11.53 6.34 4.01
CA TYR A 23 11.23 5.33 5.02
C TYR A 23 11.40 5.92 6.41
N LYS A 24 10.48 5.58 7.31
CA LYS A 24 10.56 6.04 8.70
C LYS A 24 9.88 5.06 9.65
N THR A 25 10.57 4.66 10.72
CA THR A 25 9.95 4.06 11.90
C THR A 25 9.29 5.17 12.71
N PHE A 26 8.01 5.03 13.05
CA PHE A 26 7.23 6.06 13.75
C PHE A 26 6.54 5.55 15.02
N ALA A 27 6.44 4.22 15.18
CA ALA A 27 6.01 3.57 16.40
C ALA A 27 6.81 2.27 16.56
N ASP A 28 6.71 1.62 17.71
CA ASP A 28 7.40 0.37 17.98
C ASP A 28 7.03 -0.70 16.94
N ASP A 29 8.05 -1.36 16.37
CA ASP A 29 7.91 -2.39 15.33
C ASP A 29 7.16 -1.95 14.08
N THR A 30 6.86 -0.65 13.95
CA THR A 30 6.01 -0.10 12.90
C THR A 30 6.73 0.99 12.12
N SER A 31 6.69 0.87 10.81
CA SER A 31 7.33 1.83 9.91
C SER A 31 6.47 2.14 8.69
N ALA A 32 6.74 3.27 8.05
CA ALA A 32 6.10 3.71 6.83
C ALA A 32 7.09 3.74 5.67
N ILE A 33 6.64 3.29 4.51
CA ILE A 33 7.21 3.61 3.20
C ILE A 33 6.31 4.67 2.59
N ARG A 34 6.85 5.84 2.35
CA ARG A 34 6.15 7.01 1.86
C ARG A 34 6.61 7.32 0.44
N SER A 35 5.74 7.17 -0.52
CA SER A 35 5.97 7.51 -1.91
C SER A 35 5.60 8.97 -2.14
N LEU A 36 6.56 9.78 -2.63
CA LEU A 36 6.40 11.22 -2.84
C LEU A 36 6.29 11.50 -4.33
N ASP A 37 5.13 11.96 -4.75
CA ASP A 37 4.79 12.30 -6.13
C ASP A 37 4.81 13.83 -6.29
N TRP A 38 5.99 14.36 -6.62
CA TRP A 38 6.18 15.80 -6.75
C TRP A 38 5.51 16.40 -8.00
N ASP A 39 5.19 15.53 -8.98
CA ASP A 39 4.60 15.95 -10.26
C ASP A 39 3.07 15.90 -10.24
N ARG A 40 2.47 15.37 -9.16
CA ARG A 40 1.02 15.33 -9.03
C ARG A 40 0.47 16.73 -8.85
N SER A 41 -0.18 17.28 -9.89
CA SER A 41 -0.73 18.63 -9.87
C SER A 41 -2.16 18.73 -9.38
N ARG A 42 -2.85 17.59 -9.26
CA ARG A 42 -4.25 17.51 -8.82
C ARG A 42 -4.49 16.26 -8.00
N PHE A 43 -5.27 16.43 -6.94
CA PHE A 43 -5.90 15.34 -6.21
C PHE A 43 -7.38 15.35 -6.59
N ASP A 44 -7.90 14.23 -7.08
CA ASP A 44 -9.16 14.18 -7.80
C ASP A 44 -9.25 15.20 -8.95
N ILE A 45 -10.46 15.55 -9.37
CA ILE A 45 -10.67 16.52 -10.45
C ILE A 45 -10.61 17.97 -9.92
N GLU A 46 -10.90 18.16 -8.64
CA GLU A 46 -11.26 19.45 -8.07
C GLU A 46 -10.13 20.16 -7.31
N PHE A 47 -9.15 19.38 -6.75
CA PHE A 47 -8.15 19.96 -5.86
C PHE A 47 -6.79 20.09 -6.56
N GLY A 48 -6.37 21.35 -6.77
CA GLY A 48 -5.02 21.65 -7.25
C GLY A 48 -3.99 21.48 -6.13
N LEU A 49 -2.90 20.75 -6.44
CA LEU A 49 -1.79 20.52 -5.51
C LEU A 49 -0.61 21.42 -5.89
N ARG A 50 -0.02 22.10 -4.90
CA ARG A 50 1.16 22.95 -5.10
C ARG A 50 2.47 22.19 -4.98
N ASN A 51 2.50 21.16 -4.14
CA ASN A 51 3.71 20.44 -3.75
C ASN A 51 3.60 18.94 -4.00
N GLY A 52 2.76 18.53 -4.95
CA GLY A 52 2.51 17.11 -5.19
C GLY A 52 1.69 16.44 -4.08
N THR A 53 1.80 15.12 -3.98
CA THR A 53 1.10 14.33 -2.96
C THR A 53 1.95 13.17 -2.45
N THR A 54 1.45 12.43 -1.48
CA THR A 54 2.13 11.26 -0.91
C THR A 54 1.20 10.07 -0.85
N TYR A 55 1.75 8.87 -1.10
CA TYR A 55 1.08 7.60 -0.92
C TYR A 55 1.82 6.82 0.16
N ASN A 56 1.11 6.29 1.14
CA ASN A 56 1.75 5.70 2.31
C ASN A 56 1.38 4.23 2.43
N SER A 57 2.38 3.38 2.61
CA SER A 57 2.22 2.00 3.05
C SER A 57 2.93 1.79 4.38
N PHE A 58 2.42 0.85 5.19
CA PHE A 58 2.93 0.64 6.54
C PHE A 58 3.34 -0.81 6.73
N ILE A 59 4.41 -1.02 7.48
CA ILE A 59 4.95 -2.34 7.82
C ILE A 59 4.79 -2.53 9.32
N ILE A 60 4.09 -3.59 9.74
CA ILE A 60 3.89 -3.97 11.14
C ILE A 60 4.56 -5.32 11.37
N ARG A 61 5.49 -5.37 12.34
CA ARG A 61 6.33 -6.52 12.62
C ARG A 61 5.96 -7.15 13.97
N GLY A 62 4.94 -8.01 13.98
CA GLY A 62 4.63 -8.92 15.10
C GLY A 62 5.42 -10.23 14.99
N GLU A 63 4.87 -11.31 15.50
CA GLU A 63 5.25 -12.68 15.15
C GLU A 63 4.98 -12.93 13.66
N LYS A 64 3.86 -12.37 13.15
CA LYS A 64 3.53 -12.29 11.74
C LYS A 64 3.81 -10.90 11.19
N LEU A 65 4.21 -10.85 9.93
CA LEU A 65 4.53 -9.63 9.21
C LEU A 65 3.32 -9.18 8.38
N ALA A 66 2.84 -7.96 8.63
CA ALA A 66 1.76 -7.37 7.85
C ALA A 66 2.22 -6.08 7.14
N ILE A 67 1.67 -5.86 5.95
CA ILE A 67 1.75 -4.60 5.22
C ILE A 67 0.33 -4.02 5.12
N ILE A 68 0.18 -2.73 5.37
CA ILE A 68 -1.05 -1.99 5.11
C ILE A 68 -0.82 -1.11 3.89
N ASP A 69 -1.63 -1.30 2.87
CA ASP A 69 -1.58 -0.65 1.56
C ASP A 69 -0.24 -0.82 0.82
N THR A 70 -0.25 -0.52 -0.45
CA THR A 70 0.92 -0.49 -1.30
C THR A 70 1.17 0.94 -1.79
N SER A 71 1.38 1.11 -3.08
CA SER A 71 1.58 2.41 -3.70
C SER A 71 1.04 2.41 -5.13
N HIS A 72 1.01 3.56 -5.75
CA HIS A 72 0.69 3.70 -7.17
C HIS A 72 1.74 2.97 -8.03
N SER A 73 1.31 2.32 -9.11
CA SER A 73 2.17 1.50 -10.00
C SER A 73 3.40 2.23 -10.54
N LYS A 74 3.36 3.55 -10.71
CA LYS A 74 4.52 4.35 -11.12
C LYS A 74 5.69 4.33 -10.13
N PHE A 75 5.42 3.93 -8.86
CA PHE A 75 6.45 3.76 -7.82
C PHE A 75 6.99 2.34 -7.73
N GLU A 76 6.59 1.43 -8.62
CA GLU A 76 6.93 0.01 -8.53
C GLU A 76 8.40 -0.21 -8.16
N GLN A 77 9.33 0.31 -8.96
CA GLN A 77 10.76 0.11 -8.71
C GLN A 77 11.19 0.69 -7.36
N LEU A 78 10.88 1.96 -7.09
CA LEU A 78 11.34 2.66 -5.88
C LEU A 78 10.74 2.06 -4.60
N TRP A 79 9.46 1.68 -4.66
CA TRP A 79 8.77 1.09 -3.52
C TRP A 79 9.31 -0.30 -3.21
N PHE A 80 9.51 -1.17 -4.22
CA PHE A 80 10.10 -2.49 -4.01
C PHE A 80 11.56 -2.41 -3.58
N GLU A 81 12.36 -1.51 -4.14
CA GLU A 81 13.73 -1.29 -3.69
C GLU A 81 13.79 -0.92 -2.20
N GLN A 82 12.84 -0.11 -1.71
CA GLN A 82 12.77 0.23 -0.29
C GLN A 82 12.23 -0.93 0.54
N LEU A 83 11.15 -1.61 0.09
CA LEU A 83 10.58 -2.75 0.80
C LEU A 83 11.62 -3.85 1.03
N LEU A 84 12.39 -4.20 -0.01
CA LEU A 84 13.42 -5.24 0.03
C LEU A 84 14.59 -4.93 0.98
N LYS A 85 14.84 -3.67 1.29
CA LYS A 85 15.83 -3.27 2.32
C LYS A 85 15.31 -3.54 3.73
N GLU A 86 13.99 -3.50 3.92
CA GLU A 86 13.36 -3.51 5.24
C GLU A 86 12.87 -4.89 5.66
N VAL A 87 12.37 -5.67 4.70
CA VAL A 87 11.79 -6.98 4.95
C VAL A 87 12.09 -7.95 3.80
N ASP A 88 12.13 -9.24 4.13
CA ASP A 88 12.07 -10.30 3.15
C ASP A 88 10.59 -10.42 2.69
N PRO A 89 10.27 -10.16 1.41
CA PRO A 89 8.88 -10.19 0.94
C PRO A 89 8.26 -11.59 1.04
N LEU A 90 9.07 -12.65 1.03
CA LEU A 90 8.58 -14.02 1.20
C LEU A 90 8.11 -14.33 2.63
N LYS A 91 8.39 -13.45 3.59
CA LYS A 91 7.95 -13.55 4.98
C LYS A 91 6.72 -12.71 5.28
N ILE A 92 6.17 -11.99 4.30
CA ILE A 92 4.94 -11.24 4.49
C ILE A 92 3.77 -12.22 4.58
N ASP A 93 3.09 -12.22 5.72
CA ASP A 93 1.92 -13.06 5.98
C ASP A 93 0.62 -12.40 5.47
N TYR A 94 0.49 -11.10 5.71
CA TYR A 94 -0.72 -10.34 5.41
C TYR A 94 -0.44 -9.07 4.62
N LEU A 95 -1.31 -8.79 3.66
CA LEU A 95 -1.44 -7.51 3.00
C LEU A 95 -2.84 -6.97 3.27
N ILE A 96 -2.94 -5.93 4.08
CA ILE A 96 -4.21 -5.28 4.42
C ILE A 96 -4.42 -4.16 3.41
N THR A 97 -5.57 -4.16 2.71
CA THR A 97 -5.94 -3.06 1.82
C THR A 97 -7.01 -2.20 2.46
N SER A 98 -6.69 -0.94 2.69
CA SER A 98 -7.60 0.03 3.31
C SER A 98 -8.71 0.44 2.36
N HIS A 99 -8.38 0.64 1.09
CA HIS A 99 -9.31 0.74 -0.05
C HIS A 99 -8.56 0.50 -1.38
N THR A 100 -9.26 0.52 -2.50
CA THR A 100 -8.73 0.01 -3.76
C THR A 100 -8.42 1.08 -4.82
N GLU A 101 -8.30 2.35 -4.42
CA GLU A 101 -7.76 3.36 -5.32
C GLU A 101 -6.32 3.01 -5.74
N PRO A 102 -5.91 3.28 -7.00
CA PRO A 102 -4.63 2.82 -7.51
C PRO A 102 -3.38 3.26 -6.73
N ASP A 103 -3.46 4.32 -5.95
CA ASP A 103 -2.36 4.80 -5.11
C ASP A 103 -2.18 4.00 -3.81
N HIS A 104 -3.17 3.21 -3.41
CA HIS A 104 -3.10 2.23 -2.33
C HIS A 104 -2.94 0.80 -2.84
N SER A 105 -3.59 0.48 -3.96
CA SER A 105 -3.70 -0.90 -4.46
C SER A 105 -2.79 -1.23 -5.64
N GLY A 106 -2.14 -0.24 -6.24
CA GLY A 106 -1.49 -0.38 -7.55
C GLY A 106 -0.35 -1.39 -7.63
N LEU A 107 0.22 -1.82 -6.50
CA LEU A 107 1.30 -2.81 -6.44
C LEU A 107 0.87 -4.13 -5.77
N ILE A 108 -0.42 -4.31 -5.45
CA ILE A 108 -0.93 -5.54 -4.82
C ILE A 108 -0.63 -6.75 -5.72
N GLY A 109 -0.94 -6.67 -7.01
CA GLY A 109 -0.69 -7.75 -7.95
C GLY A 109 0.79 -8.13 -8.05
N ASN A 110 1.68 -7.14 -8.07
CA ASN A 110 3.13 -7.36 -8.10
C ASN A 110 3.61 -8.08 -6.84
N LEU A 111 3.12 -7.67 -5.66
CA LEU A 111 3.50 -8.26 -4.39
C LEU A 111 2.98 -9.70 -4.24
N ILE A 112 1.74 -9.97 -4.67
CA ILE A 112 1.16 -11.34 -4.69
C ILE A 112 1.92 -12.25 -5.67
N ASN A 113 2.31 -11.74 -6.85
CA ASN A 113 3.14 -12.50 -7.78
C ASN A 113 4.51 -12.86 -7.19
N LEU A 114 5.10 -11.95 -6.42
CA LEU A 114 6.37 -12.19 -5.73
C LEU A 114 6.21 -13.19 -4.58
N ASN A 115 5.13 -13.10 -3.80
CA ASN A 115 4.81 -14.01 -2.71
C ASN A 115 3.34 -14.48 -2.76
N PRO A 116 3.03 -15.58 -3.45
CA PRO A 116 1.66 -16.12 -3.56
C PRO A 116 1.10 -16.65 -2.22
N ASN A 117 1.89 -16.67 -1.15
CA ASN A 117 1.43 -17.10 0.17
C ASN A 117 0.81 -15.99 0.99
N ILE A 118 0.95 -14.74 0.59
CA ILE A 118 0.31 -13.60 1.25
C ILE A 118 -1.21 -13.81 1.29
N THR A 119 -1.80 -13.51 2.45
CA THR A 119 -3.25 -13.39 2.58
C THR A 119 -3.64 -11.93 2.45
N LEU A 120 -4.40 -11.60 1.40
CA LEU A 120 -4.98 -10.26 1.21
C LEU A 120 -6.15 -10.08 2.17
N VAL A 121 -6.10 -9.03 2.99
CA VAL A 121 -7.12 -8.70 3.99
C VAL A 121 -7.82 -7.42 3.58
N GLY A 122 -9.15 -7.41 3.58
CA GLY A 122 -9.91 -6.22 3.19
C GLY A 122 -11.41 -6.38 3.39
N SER A 123 -12.15 -5.30 3.13
CA SER A 123 -13.61 -5.42 3.06
C SER A 123 -14.02 -6.36 1.93
N LYS A 124 -15.23 -6.92 2.01
CA LYS A 124 -15.78 -7.76 0.93
C LYS A 124 -15.72 -7.06 -0.43
N LEU A 125 -16.02 -5.75 -0.44
CA LEU A 125 -16.04 -4.96 -1.67
C LEU A 125 -14.62 -4.72 -2.20
N ALA A 126 -13.66 -4.41 -1.31
CA ALA A 126 -12.26 -4.26 -1.69
C ALA A 126 -11.70 -5.54 -2.32
N LEU A 127 -11.93 -6.70 -1.69
CA LEU A 127 -11.48 -7.98 -2.23
C LEU A 127 -12.07 -8.26 -3.62
N LYS A 128 -13.34 -7.92 -3.84
CA LYS A 128 -13.98 -8.06 -5.14
C LYS A 128 -13.36 -7.12 -6.18
N PHE A 129 -13.11 -5.86 -5.84
CA PHE A 129 -12.47 -4.91 -6.73
C PHE A 129 -11.04 -5.35 -7.11
N ILE A 130 -10.26 -5.85 -6.15
CA ILE A 130 -8.93 -6.38 -6.44
C ILE A 130 -8.99 -7.61 -7.35
N GLU A 131 -9.93 -8.53 -7.14
CA GLU A 131 -10.13 -9.68 -8.03
C GLU A 131 -10.35 -9.23 -9.48
N ASP A 132 -11.18 -8.19 -9.65
CA ASP A 132 -11.49 -7.62 -10.97
C ASP A 132 -10.32 -6.81 -11.57
N GLN A 133 -9.38 -6.32 -10.75
CA GLN A 133 -8.22 -5.54 -11.20
C GLN A 133 -7.03 -6.40 -11.60
N ILE A 134 -6.66 -7.40 -10.78
CA ILE A 134 -5.39 -8.10 -10.95
C ILE A 134 -5.50 -9.42 -11.72
N HIS A 135 -6.68 -10.03 -11.80
CA HIS A 135 -6.95 -11.27 -12.55
C HIS A 135 -6.02 -12.46 -12.24
N ILE A 136 -5.43 -12.49 -11.05
CA ILE A 136 -4.61 -13.59 -10.55
C ILE A 136 -5.22 -14.15 -9.27
N PRO A 137 -5.12 -15.48 -9.02
CA PRO A 137 -5.64 -16.06 -7.81
C PRO A 137 -4.84 -15.60 -6.58
N PHE A 138 -5.53 -15.34 -5.48
CA PHE A 138 -4.91 -14.98 -4.21
C PHE A 138 -5.70 -15.54 -3.03
N LYS A 139 -5.01 -15.71 -1.89
CA LYS A 139 -5.67 -16.02 -0.60
C LYS A 139 -6.27 -14.72 -0.05
N SER A 140 -7.48 -14.80 0.50
CA SER A 140 -8.13 -13.63 1.04
C SER A 140 -8.77 -13.88 2.41
N LEU A 141 -8.89 -12.81 3.19
CA LEU A 141 -9.60 -12.73 4.45
C LEU A 141 -10.51 -11.51 4.42
N GLU A 142 -11.83 -11.76 4.33
CA GLU A 142 -12.83 -10.70 4.45
C GLU A 142 -12.92 -10.22 5.90
N VAL A 143 -12.91 -8.90 6.10
CA VAL A 143 -13.03 -8.28 7.42
C VAL A 143 -14.07 -7.16 7.44
N LYS A 144 -14.62 -6.90 8.63
CA LYS A 144 -15.60 -5.84 8.90
C LYS A 144 -15.42 -5.30 10.32
N SER A 145 -16.14 -4.23 10.66
CA SER A 145 -16.08 -3.61 11.99
C SER A 145 -16.18 -4.62 13.13
N GLY A 146 -15.30 -4.48 14.12
CA GLY A 146 -15.22 -5.29 15.31
C GLY A 146 -14.55 -6.65 15.13
N GLN A 147 -14.00 -6.93 13.95
CA GLN A 147 -13.13 -8.11 13.75
C GLN A 147 -11.67 -7.73 14.00
N TYR A 148 -10.88 -8.73 14.37
CA TYR A 148 -9.49 -8.58 14.77
C TYR A 148 -8.59 -9.52 13.96
N LEU A 149 -7.37 -9.05 13.69
CA LEU A 149 -6.28 -9.84 13.13
C LEU A 149 -5.12 -9.81 14.14
N ASP A 150 -4.83 -10.94 14.77
CA ASP A 150 -3.71 -11.08 15.67
C ASP A 150 -2.43 -11.35 14.88
N LEU A 151 -1.47 -10.45 14.98
CA LEU A 151 -0.14 -10.60 14.40
C LEU A 151 0.87 -11.16 15.41
N GLY A 152 0.46 -11.41 16.65
CA GLY A 152 1.32 -11.86 17.72
C GLY A 152 2.29 -10.81 18.25
N ALA A 153 3.15 -11.21 19.18
CA ALA A 153 4.14 -10.32 19.78
C ALA A 153 5.44 -10.30 18.98
N ASN A 154 6.03 -9.12 18.81
CA ASN A 154 7.37 -9.01 18.27
C ASN A 154 8.39 -9.59 19.27
N SER A 155 9.29 -10.42 18.78
CA SER A 155 10.27 -11.13 19.64
C SER A 155 11.30 -10.23 20.31
N LYS A 156 11.48 -9.00 19.82
CA LYS A 156 12.47 -8.04 20.36
C LYS A 156 11.84 -7.03 21.32
N SER A 157 10.72 -6.41 20.93
CA SER A 157 10.02 -5.42 21.76
C SER A 157 9.11 -6.04 22.80
N GLY A 158 8.58 -7.24 22.52
CA GLY A 158 7.53 -7.89 23.31
C GLY A 158 6.14 -7.30 23.08
N ILE A 159 5.99 -6.32 22.18
CA ILE A 159 4.69 -5.69 21.87
C ILE A 159 3.87 -6.65 21.03
N SER A 160 2.64 -6.92 21.46
CA SER A 160 1.66 -7.70 20.72
C SER A 160 0.82 -6.78 19.85
N HIS A 161 0.80 -7.07 18.54
CA HIS A 161 0.03 -6.32 17.56
C HIS A 161 -1.28 -7.03 17.28
N ASN A 162 -2.38 -6.40 17.65
CA ASN A 162 -3.74 -6.91 17.41
C ASN A 162 -4.52 -5.82 16.65
N ILE A 163 -4.78 -6.09 15.39
CA ILE A 163 -5.37 -5.12 14.46
C ILE A 163 -6.89 -5.25 14.49
N GLU A 164 -7.58 -4.23 14.98
CA GLU A 164 -9.02 -4.09 14.88
C GLU A 164 -9.41 -3.41 13.58
N PHE A 165 -10.42 -3.96 12.89
CA PHE A 165 -10.96 -3.36 11.67
C PHE A 165 -12.21 -2.53 11.96
N ILE A 166 -12.31 -1.38 11.30
CA ILE A 166 -13.41 -0.44 11.42
C ILE A 166 -13.89 -0.12 10.01
N SER A 167 -15.10 -0.56 9.66
CA SER A 167 -15.68 -0.24 8.35
C SER A 167 -15.98 1.26 8.26
N ALA A 168 -15.49 1.89 7.22
CA ALA A 168 -15.60 3.32 6.97
C ALA A 168 -16.10 3.61 5.53
N PRO A 169 -17.23 3.00 5.09
CA PRO A 169 -17.69 3.12 3.71
C PRO A 169 -17.98 4.58 3.36
N ASN A 170 -17.54 4.98 2.15
CA ASN A 170 -17.64 6.34 1.62
C ASN A 170 -16.79 7.41 2.35
N LEU A 171 -15.74 6.97 3.04
CA LEU A 171 -14.68 7.83 3.55
C LEU A 171 -13.33 7.49 2.86
N HIS A 172 -13.08 7.83 1.54
CA HIS A 172 -14.05 8.42 0.60
C HIS A 172 -14.57 7.40 -0.43
N TRP A 173 -14.05 6.17 -0.45
CA TRP A 173 -14.51 5.08 -1.31
C TRP A 173 -15.44 4.11 -0.57
N PRO A 174 -16.35 3.40 -1.30
CA PRO A 174 -17.35 2.52 -0.68
C PRO A 174 -16.76 1.28 0.02
N ASP A 175 -15.54 0.90 -0.33
CA ASP A 175 -14.82 -0.27 0.17
C ASP A 175 -13.91 0.03 1.36
N THR A 176 -13.80 1.30 1.78
CA THR A 176 -12.85 1.77 2.79
C THR A 176 -13.02 1.09 4.15
N ILE A 177 -11.89 0.65 4.72
CA ILE A 177 -11.75 0.23 6.12
C ILE A 177 -10.62 1.00 6.80
N PHE A 178 -10.73 1.23 8.09
CA PHE A 178 -9.62 1.65 8.93
C PHE A 178 -9.08 0.45 9.70
N SER A 179 -7.81 0.52 10.07
CA SER A 179 -7.12 -0.49 10.87
C SER A 179 -6.55 0.15 12.12
N PHE A 180 -6.91 -0.35 13.30
CA PHE A 180 -6.39 0.15 14.58
C PHE A 180 -5.53 -0.90 15.26
N ASP A 181 -4.25 -0.60 15.47
CA ASP A 181 -3.34 -1.47 16.20
C ASP A 181 -3.43 -1.19 17.70
N HIS A 182 -3.95 -2.15 18.43
CA HIS A 182 -4.07 -2.08 19.90
C HIS A 182 -2.73 -2.13 20.63
N GLY A 183 -1.67 -2.64 20.00
CA GLY A 183 -0.32 -2.66 20.55
C GLY A 183 0.30 -1.28 20.62
N THR A 184 0.37 -0.60 19.50
CA THR A 184 1.00 0.72 19.36
C THR A 184 0.04 1.90 19.52
N LYS A 185 -1.29 1.66 19.57
CA LYS A 185 -2.34 2.68 19.57
C LYS A 185 -2.37 3.54 18.30
N VAL A 186 -1.91 3.00 17.20
CA VAL A 186 -1.92 3.65 15.89
C VAL A 186 -3.21 3.31 15.15
N LEU A 187 -3.87 4.34 14.64
CA LEU A 187 -5.02 4.22 13.74
C LEU A 187 -4.58 4.55 12.31
N TYR A 188 -4.74 3.60 11.41
CA TYR A 188 -4.49 3.75 9.98
C TYR A 188 -5.82 4.11 9.31
N THR A 189 -5.90 5.32 8.79
CA THR A 189 -7.17 5.93 8.34
C THR A 189 -7.26 6.08 6.83
N CYS A 190 -6.35 5.45 6.08
CA CYS A 190 -6.30 5.65 4.64
C CYS A 190 -6.20 7.16 4.32
N ASP A 191 -7.05 7.69 3.46
CA ASP A 191 -7.07 9.11 3.06
C ASP A 191 -7.85 10.01 4.02
N ALA A 192 -8.64 9.42 4.94
CA ALA A 192 -9.34 10.24 5.93
C ALA A 192 -8.34 10.97 6.84
N PHE A 193 -8.59 12.26 7.08
CA PHE A 193 -7.72 13.17 7.84
C PHE A 193 -6.37 13.47 7.16
N GLY A 194 -6.23 13.15 5.87
CA GLY A 194 -5.07 13.53 5.07
C GLY A 194 -4.92 15.05 4.95
N LEU A 195 -3.68 15.49 4.71
CA LEU A 195 -3.35 16.88 4.41
C LEU A 195 -2.71 16.93 3.03
N HIS A 196 -3.29 17.72 2.13
CA HIS A 196 -2.81 17.93 0.75
C HIS A 196 -2.37 19.36 0.54
#